data_7aaaf05a3ed2670a2026d324aec8aa64
#
_entry.id   7aaaf05a3ed2670a2026d324aec8aa64
#
_cell.length_a   1.000
_cell.length_b   1.000
_cell.length_c   1.000
_cell.angle_alpha   90.00
_cell.angle_beta   90.00
_cell.angle_gamma   90.00
#
_symmetry.space_group_name_H-M   'P 1'
#
loop_
_entity.id
_entity.type
_entity.pdbx_description
1 polymer ?
#
loop_
_entity_poly.entity_id
_entity_poly.type
_entity_poly.pdbx_seq_one_letter_code
_entity_poly.pdbx_strand_id
1 'polypeptide(L)'
;MNFEQMIGFGVAGNFAGHLEQAGEAADFTQVKTENAIQPKAIFPFYVPSEKAGFLSTYPLSHNQINFPQGADNLQIEPEIALICELSYKGNQVEKIIPRYFAAYNDCSIRRPNAKK
;
A
#
# COMPACT_ATOMS: atom_id res chain seq x y z
N MET A 1 4.60 4.23 19.52
CA MET A 1 4.45 3.15 18.52
C MET A 1 5.62 3.30 17.55
N ASN A 2 6.36 2.24 17.26
CA ASN A 2 7.51 2.30 16.35
C ASN A 2 7.16 1.67 15.00
N PHE A 3 6.79 2.50 14.03
CA PHE A 3 6.42 2.06 12.69
C PHE A 3 7.60 1.51 11.88
N GLU A 4 8.84 1.90 12.20
CA GLU A 4 10.04 1.39 11.51
C GLU A 4 10.25 -0.12 11.69
N GLN A 5 9.61 -0.71 12.70
CA GLN A 5 9.66 -2.14 12.98
C GLN A 5 8.44 -2.92 12.49
N MET A 6 7.51 -2.26 11.80
CA MET A 6 6.30 -2.88 11.26
C MET A 6 6.45 -3.16 9.78
N ILE A 7 5.82 -4.23 9.31
CA ILE A 7 5.70 -4.49 7.88
C ILE A 7 4.51 -3.70 7.35
N GLY A 8 4.68 -3.01 6.22
CA GLY A 8 3.64 -2.30 5.52
C GLY A 8 3.12 -3.09 4.32
N PHE A 9 1.79 -3.27 4.27
CA PHE A 9 1.10 -3.85 3.12
C PHE A 9 0.11 -2.86 2.54
N GLY A 10 0.12 -2.75 1.21
CA GLY A 10 -0.90 -2.05 0.45
C GLY A 10 -1.95 -3.01 -0.09
N VAL A 11 -3.16 -2.50 -0.28
CA VAL A 11 -4.30 -3.24 -0.82
C VAL A 11 -4.82 -2.50 -2.04
N ALA A 12 -4.79 -3.15 -3.20
CA ALA A 12 -5.27 -2.55 -4.44
C ALA A 12 -6.68 -3.04 -4.79
N GLY A 13 -7.53 -2.13 -5.26
CA GLY A 13 -8.85 -2.44 -5.78
C GLY A 13 -9.83 -2.98 -4.76
N ASN A 14 -9.79 -2.48 -3.53
CA ASN A 14 -10.72 -2.88 -2.46
C ASN A 14 -12.03 -2.09 -2.45
N PHE A 15 -12.17 -1.06 -3.31
CA PHE A 15 -13.42 -0.32 -3.52
C PHE A 15 -13.86 -0.44 -4.96
N ALA A 16 -15.18 -0.55 -5.18
CA ALA A 16 -15.74 -0.58 -6.52
C ALA A 16 -15.44 0.72 -7.29
N GLY A 17 -14.97 0.59 -8.53
CA GLY A 17 -14.66 1.71 -9.42
C GLY A 17 -13.34 2.42 -9.16
N HIS A 18 -12.59 2.04 -8.13
CA HIS A 18 -11.33 2.71 -7.81
C HIS A 18 -10.25 2.51 -8.89
N LEU A 19 -10.12 1.29 -9.40
CA LEU A 19 -9.12 0.98 -10.44
C LEU A 19 -9.41 1.71 -11.75
N GLU A 20 -10.68 1.88 -12.11
CA GLU A 20 -11.11 2.64 -13.27
C GLU A 20 -10.76 4.12 -13.11
N GLN A 21 -11.00 4.69 -11.93
CA GLN A 21 -10.68 6.07 -11.62
C GLN A 21 -9.17 6.34 -11.61
N ALA A 22 -8.38 5.38 -11.13
CA ALA A 22 -6.93 5.45 -11.12
C ALA A 22 -6.28 5.16 -12.49
N GLY A 23 -7.05 4.68 -13.48
CA GLY A 23 -6.52 4.24 -14.77
C GLY A 23 -5.77 2.90 -14.71
N GLU A 24 -5.93 2.14 -13.66
CA GLU A 24 -5.22 0.89 -13.39
C GLU A 24 -6.07 -0.36 -13.69
N ALA A 25 -7.30 -0.19 -14.17
CA ALA A 25 -8.22 -1.30 -14.43
C ALA A 25 -7.65 -2.33 -15.43
N ALA A 26 -6.85 -1.88 -16.40
CA ALA A 26 -6.22 -2.74 -17.39
C ALA A 26 -5.25 -3.77 -16.77
N ASP A 27 -4.53 -3.38 -15.72
CA ASP A 27 -3.54 -4.23 -15.06
C ASP A 27 -4.19 -5.39 -14.28
N PHE A 28 -5.48 -5.26 -13.95
CA PHE A 28 -6.22 -6.22 -13.15
C PHE A 28 -7.35 -6.94 -13.91
N THR A 29 -7.41 -6.82 -15.26
CA THR A 29 -8.48 -7.43 -16.08
C THR A 29 -8.57 -8.95 -15.95
N GLN A 30 -7.44 -9.61 -15.66
CA GLN A 30 -7.39 -11.07 -15.48
C GLN A 30 -7.66 -11.51 -14.04
N VAL A 31 -7.74 -10.57 -13.10
CA VAL A 31 -7.98 -10.89 -11.69
C VAL A 31 -9.46 -11.05 -11.45
N LYS A 32 -9.89 -12.29 -11.24
CA LYS A 32 -11.26 -12.62 -10.84
C LYS A 32 -11.31 -12.78 -9.32
N THR A 33 -12.23 -12.10 -8.68
CA THR A 33 -12.50 -12.24 -7.25
C THR A 33 -13.89 -12.81 -7.05
N GLU A 34 -14.08 -13.61 -6.01
CA GLU A 34 -15.38 -14.21 -5.68
C GLU A 34 -16.43 -13.15 -5.31
N ASN A 35 -15.95 -12.04 -4.79
CA ASN A 35 -16.79 -10.92 -4.36
C ASN A 35 -16.24 -9.60 -4.93
N ALA A 36 -17.12 -8.73 -5.41
CA ALA A 36 -16.75 -7.42 -5.96
C ALA A 36 -16.01 -6.51 -4.98
N ILE A 37 -16.20 -6.71 -3.68
CA ILE A 37 -15.53 -5.93 -2.62
C ILE A 37 -14.19 -6.52 -2.18
N GLN A 38 -13.80 -7.69 -2.69
CA GLN A 38 -12.48 -8.24 -2.39
C GLN A 38 -11.39 -7.45 -3.10
N PRO A 39 -10.25 -7.22 -2.43
CA PRO A 39 -9.10 -6.57 -3.07
C PRO A 39 -8.57 -7.41 -4.24
N LYS A 40 -8.07 -6.72 -5.26
CA LYS A 40 -7.46 -7.36 -6.43
C LYS A 40 -6.03 -7.81 -6.17
N ALA A 41 -5.33 -7.10 -5.31
CA ALA A 41 -3.98 -7.44 -4.90
C ALA A 41 -3.69 -6.98 -3.48
N ILE A 42 -2.75 -7.68 -2.84
CA ILE A 42 -2.10 -7.28 -1.59
C ILE A 42 -0.60 -7.33 -1.87
N PHE A 43 0.12 -6.28 -1.54
CA PHE A 43 1.55 -6.17 -1.81
C PHE A 43 2.29 -5.52 -0.65
N PRO A 44 3.53 -5.94 -0.33
CA PRO A 44 4.36 -5.23 0.63
C PRO A 44 4.85 -3.93 0.02
N PHE A 45 4.82 -2.83 0.78
CA PHE A 45 5.47 -1.57 0.42
C PHE A 45 6.61 -1.20 1.36
N TYR A 46 6.66 -1.82 2.55
CA TYR A 46 7.75 -1.67 3.49
C TYR A 46 8.03 -2.97 4.25
N VAL A 47 9.27 -3.37 4.30
CA VAL A 47 9.74 -4.53 5.06
C VAL A 47 11.01 -4.11 5.83
N PRO A 48 11.00 -4.11 7.18
CA PRO A 48 12.12 -3.66 8.01
C PRO A 48 13.27 -4.68 8.03
N SER A 49 13.88 -4.92 6.88
CA SER A 49 14.98 -5.87 6.69
C SER A 49 15.89 -5.40 5.57
N GLU A 50 17.18 -5.30 5.82
CA GLU A 50 18.19 -4.96 4.80
C GLU A 50 18.13 -5.90 3.59
N LYS A 51 17.71 -7.14 3.79
CA LYS A 51 17.56 -8.12 2.71
C LYS A 51 16.39 -7.85 1.77
N ALA A 52 15.51 -6.93 2.14
CA ALA A 52 14.32 -6.59 1.35
C ALA A 52 14.61 -5.62 0.20
N GLY A 53 15.86 -5.17 0.02
CA GLY A 53 16.24 -4.26 -1.05
C GLY A 53 15.49 -2.92 -0.96
N PHE A 54 14.85 -2.47 -2.04
CA PHE A 54 14.14 -1.18 -2.05
C PHE A 54 12.98 -1.12 -1.05
N LEU A 55 12.39 -2.24 -0.69
CA LEU A 55 11.32 -2.30 0.33
C LEU A 55 11.81 -2.00 1.74
N SER A 56 13.13 -1.99 1.99
CA SER A 56 13.69 -1.61 3.29
C SER A 56 13.72 -0.10 3.53
N THR A 57 13.46 0.69 2.50
CA THR A 57 13.41 2.15 2.65
C THR A 57 12.15 2.54 3.42
N TYR A 58 12.32 3.17 4.59
CA TYR A 58 11.20 3.60 5.41
C TYR A 58 10.39 4.70 4.70
N PRO A 59 9.08 4.46 4.44
CA PRO A 59 8.32 5.31 3.53
C PRO A 59 7.61 6.47 4.21
N LEU A 60 7.51 6.47 5.54
CA LEU A 60 6.72 7.47 6.25
C LEU A 60 7.55 8.71 6.55
N SER A 61 7.02 9.87 6.24
CA SER A 61 7.51 11.16 6.68
C SER A 61 6.42 11.89 7.47
N HIS A 62 6.83 12.67 8.46
CA HIS A 62 5.89 13.41 9.28
C HIS A 62 5.65 14.80 8.69
N ASN A 63 4.43 15.04 8.17
CA ASN A 63 4.01 16.32 7.60
C ASN A 63 4.94 16.89 6.52
N GLN A 64 5.69 16.02 5.83
CA GLN A 64 6.64 16.44 4.82
C GLN A 64 6.67 15.46 3.66
N ILE A 65 6.65 15.98 2.44
CA ILE A 65 6.85 15.22 1.21
C ILE A 65 8.13 15.71 0.57
N ASN A 66 9.10 14.81 0.37
CA ASN A 66 10.30 15.12 -0.38
C ASN A 66 10.03 14.94 -1.87
N PHE A 67 10.04 16.07 -2.59
CA PHE A 67 9.82 16.07 -4.02
C PHE A 67 11.15 15.80 -4.73
N PRO A 68 11.30 14.70 -5.50
CA PRO A 68 12.54 14.41 -6.20
C PRO A 68 12.88 15.50 -7.22
N GLN A 69 14.15 15.84 -7.35
CA GLN A 69 14.60 16.83 -8.33
C GLN A 69 14.19 16.42 -9.75
N GLY A 70 13.59 17.35 -10.51
CA GLY A 70 13.11 17.10 -11.86
C GLY A 70 11.86 16.22 -11.96
N ALA A 71 11.23 15.92 -10.83
CA ALA A 71 9.92 15.26 -10.83
C ALA A 71 8.79 16.27 -11.05
N ASP A 72 7.77 15.83 -11.72
CA ASP A 72 6.51 16.54 -11.94
C ASP A 72 5.34 15.58 -11.69
N ASN A 73 4.11 16.07 -11.76
CA ASN A 73 2.89 15.25 -11.64
C ASN A 73 2.81 14.43 -10.33
N LEU A 74 3.14 15.08 -9.20
CA LEU A 74 2.88 14.48 -7.89
C LEU A 74 1.36 14.37 -7.68
N GLN A 75 0.91 13.16 -7.45
CA GLN A 75 -0.48 12.87 -7.08
C GLN A 75 -0.57 12.54 -5.61
N ILE A 76 -1.51 13.20 -4.93
CA ILE A 76 -1.91 12.88 -3.57
C ILE A 76 -2.97 11.78 -3.64
N GLU A 77 -2.76 10.68 -2.92
CA GLU A 77 -3.69 9.56 -2.83
C GLU A 77 -4.13 9.38 -1.38
N PRO A 78 -5.27 9.99 -0.98
CA PRO A 78 -5.79 9.83 0.37
C PRO A 78 -6.21 8.38 0.62
N GLU A 79 -5.70 7.81 1.70
CA GLU A 79 -5.88 6.41 2.09
C GLU A 79 -6.27 6.29 3.56
N ILE A 80 -6.75 5.13 3.93
CA ILE A 80 -6.92 4.73 5.33
C ILE A 80 -5.91 3.66 5.66
N ALA A 81 -5.06 3.92 6.64
CA ALA A 81 -4.15 2.94 7.21
C ALA A 81 -4.79 2.25 8.41
N LEU A 82 -4.62 0.93 8.49
CA LEU A 82 -4.97 0.14 9.66
C LEU A 82 -3.69 -0.39 10.31
N ILE A 83 -3.58 -0.22 11.62
CA ILE A 83 -2.50 -0.80 12.40
C ILE A 83 -3.07 -2.04 13.07
N CYS A 84 -2.52 -3.19 12.69
CA CYS A 84 -3.05 -4.48 13.09
C CYS A 84 -2.07 -5.26 13.95
N GLU A 85 -2.60 -6.00 14.89
CA GLU A 85 -1.91 -7.08 15.58
C GLU A 85 -2.14 -8.38 14.81
N LEU A 86 -1.08 -9.19 14.67
CA LEU A 86 -1.16 -10.48 14.01
C LEU A 86 -1.07 -11.60 15.04
N SER A 87 -1.97 -12.58 14.97
CA SER A 87 -1.78 -13.84 15.66
C SER A 87 -1.37 -14.93 14.68
N TYR A 88 -0.49 -15.82 15.15
CA TYR A 88 0.10 -16.87 14.33
C TYR A 88 -0.25 -18.25 14.85
N LYS A 89 -0.44 -19.18 13.91
CA LYS A 89 -0.46 -20.62 14.18
C LYS A 89 0.66 -21.26 13.38
N GLY A 90 1.75 -21.65 14.05
CA GLY A 90 2.98 -22.01 13.34
C GLY A 90 3.52 -20.83 12.53
N ASN A 91 3.73 -21.03 11.23
CA ASN A 91 4.25 -20.02 10.31
C ASN A 91 3.14 -19.29 9.51
N GLN A 92 1.87 -19.49 9.87
CA GLN A 92 0.74 -18.89 9.16
C GLN A 92 0.07 -17.84 10.03
N VAL A 93 -0.35 -16.75 9.42
CA VAL A 93 -1.20 -15.75 10.07
C VAL A 93 -2.58 -16.37 10.27
N GLU A 94 -2.98 -16.50 11.54
CA GLU A 94 -4.30 -17.03 11.91
C GLU A 94 -5.35 -15.91 11.99
N LYS A 95 -4.95 -14.75 12.55
CA LYS A 95 -5.84 -13.59 12.69
C LYS A 95 -5.10 -12.29 12.41
N ILE A 96 -5.84 -11.36 11.83
CA ILE A 96 -5.45 -9.95 11.68
C ILE A 96 -6.44 -9.14 12.52
N ILE A 97 -5.96 -8.48 13.57
CA ILE A 97 -6.79 -7.77 14.53
C ILE A 97 -6.51 -6.27 14.39
N PRO A 98 -7.41 -5.47 13.80
CA PRO A 98 -7.25 -4.03 13.74
C PRO A 98 -7.25 -3.42 15.16
N ARG A 99 -6.25 -2.61 15.46
CA ARG A 99 -6.10 -1.91 16.74
C ARG A 99 -6.31 -0.42 16.62
N TYR A 100 -5.79 0.17 15.53
CA TYR A 100 -5.88 1.60 15.28
C TYR A 100 -6.11 1.84 13.80
N PHE A 101 -6.61 3.02 13.48
CA PHE A 101 -6.67 3.54 12.12
C PHE A 101 -6.13 4.96 12.06
N ALA A 102 -5.66 5.36 10.90
CA ALA A 102 -5.13 6.69 10.65
C ALA A 102 -5.42 7.12 9.20
N ALA A 103 -5.43 8.43 8.98
CA ALA A 103 -5.30 8.96 7.63
C ALA A 103 -3.88 8.70 7.12
N TYR A 104 -3.78 8.30 5.87
CA TYR A 104 -2.53 8.05 5.18
C TYR A 104 -2.56 8.72 3.80
N ASN A 105 -1.41 9.09 3.31
CA ASN A 105 -1.29 9.64 1.97
C ASN A 105 -0.24 8.83 1.21
N ASP A 106 -0.70 8.06 0.24
CA ASP A 106 0.15 7.33 -0.70
C ASP A 106 0.49 8.20 -1.89
N CYS A 107 1.43 9.15 -1.69
CA CYS A 107 1.88 10.02 -2.73
C CYS A 107 2.66 9.27 -3.80
N SER A 108 2.28 9.49 -5.06
CA SER A 108 2.99 8.93 -6.19
C SER A 108 3.30 9.98 -7.26
N ILE A 109 4.40 9.75 -8.00
CA ILE A 109 4.70 10.54 -9.19
C ILE A 109 4.12 9.81 -10.39
N ARG A 110 3.10 10.42 -11.00
CA ARG A 110 2.45 9.84 -12.18
C ARG A 110 3.25 10.15 -13.44
N ARG A 111 3.82 9.14 -14.03
CA ARG A 111 4.51 9.21 -15.32
C ARG A 111 3.83 8.27 -16.32
N PRO A 112 3.80 8.63 -17.62
CA PRO A 112 3.36 7.68 -18.64
C PRO A 112 4.16 6.37 -18.52
N ASN A 113 3.45 5.24 -18.49
CA ASN A 113 4.04 3.89 -18.35
C ASN A 113 4.80 3.62 -17.03
N ALA A 114 4.65 4.44 -16.01
CA ALA A 114 5.14 4.11 -14.68
C ALA A 114 4.32 2.91 -14.14
N LYS A 115 5.02 1.85 -13.71
CA LYS A 115 4.41 0.76 -12.95
C LYS A 115 4.52 1.12 -11.47
N LYS A 116 3.47 0.87 -10.72
CA LYS A 116 3.52 0.86 -9.26
C LYS A 116 4.32 -0.32 -8.75
#